data_2a56cd29d5e020ab25ceb9219ae1525c
#
_entry.id   2a56cd29d5e020ab25ceb9219ae1525c
#
_cell.length_a   1.000
_cell.length_b   1.000
_cell.length_c   1.000
_cell.angle_alpha   90.00
_cell.angle_beta   90.00
_cell.angle_gamma   90.00
#
_symmetry.space_group_name_H-M   'P 1'
#
loop_
_entity.id
_entity.type
_entity.pdbx_description
1 polymer ?
#
loop_
_entity_poly.entity_id
_entity_poly.type
_entity_poly.pdbx_seq_one_letter_code
_entity_poly.pdbx_strand_id
1 'polypeptide(L)'
;NFCVTPVVGLVKNSYEPKVDLSEVDEIFEIPFQIFTNHKNYQIHHRLWNNQKRGYYTVPYGPYYIWGATARIMRMFCSILSEENEN
;
A
#
# COMPACT_ATOMS: atom_id res chain seq x y z
N ASN A 1 9.11 18.46 4.36
CA ASN A 1 7.96 18.09 3.52
C ASN A 1 8.40 17.29 2.32
N PHE A 2 7.87 16.10 2.18
CA PHE A 2 8.15 15.23 1.05
C PHE A 2 7.00 15.25 0.06
N CYS A 3 7.36 15.34 -1.21
CA CYS A 3 6.41 15.18 -2.29
C CYS A 3 6.66 13.80 -2.91
N VAL A 4 5.65 12.94 -2.89
CA VAL A 4 5.76 11.59 -3.43
C VAL A 4 4.81 11.45 -4.60
N THR A 5 5.35 11.08 -5.76
CA THR A 5 4.54 10.80 -6.95
C THR A 5 4.53 9.28 -7.19
N PRO A 6 3.40 8.61 -6.95
CA PRO A 6 3.33 7.18 -7.21
C PRO A 6 3.25 6.90 -8.71
N VAL A 7 3.95 5.86 -9.14
CA VAL A 7 3.94 5.40 -10.53
C VAL A 7 3.54 3.93 -10.53
N VAL A 8 2.50 3.61 -11.32
CA VAL A 8 1.98 2.24 -11.42
C VAL A 8 2.36 1.66 -12.76
N GLY A 9 2.92 0.46 -12.76
CA GLY A 9 3.28 -0.25 -13.98
C GLY A 9 2.69 -1.64 -14.02
N LEU A 10 2.56 -2.18 -15.22
CA LEU A 10 2.12 -3.55 -15.46
C LEU A 10 3.32 -4.40 -15.84
N VAL A 11 3.45 -5.54 -15.16
CA VAL A 11 4.50 -6.52 -15.46
C VAL A 11 3.87 -7.67 -16.25
N LYS A 12 4.27 -7.84 -17.50
CA LYS A 12 3.65 -8.81 -18.40
C LYS A 12 4.09 -10.23 -18.16
N ASN A 13 5.32 -10.43 -17.73
CA ASN A 13 5.90 -11.76 -17.55
C ASN A 13 6.37 -11.95 -16.12
N SER A 14 6.39 -13.22 -15.69
CA SER A 14 6.97 -13.56 -14.41
C SER A 14 8.45 -13.18 -14.37
N TYR A 15 8.93 -12.75 -13.25
CA TYR A 15 10.33 -12.39 -13.07
C TYR A 15 10.78 -12.76 -11.66
N GLU A 16 12.08 -12.96 -11.50
CA GLU A 16 12.68 -13.14 -10.19
C GLU A 16 13.21 -11.80 -9.71
N PRO A 17 12.66 -11.23 -8.63
CA PRO A 17 13.17 -9.97 -8.13
C PRO A 17 14.57 -10.15 -7.54
N LYS A 18 15.45 -9.19 -7.84
CA LYS A 18 16.76 -9.13 -7.21
C LYS A 18 16.70 -8.22 -6.00
N VAL A 19 17.13 -8.75 -4.88
CA VAL A 19 17.13 -8.03 -3.62
C VAL A 19 18.52 -7.46 -3.38
N ASP A 20 18.58 -6.14 -3.17
CA ASP A 20 19.79 -5.51 -2.65
C ASP A 20 19.72 -5.56 -1.13
N LEU A 21 20.46 -6.49 -0.55
CA LEU A 21 20.44 -6.73 0.89
C LEU A 21 20.93 -5.55 1.72
N SER A 22 21.57 -4.57 1.09
CA SER A 22 21.96 -3.36 1.80
C SER A 22 20.82 -2.37 1.97
N GLU A 23 19.76 -2.47 1.16
CA GLU A 23 18.63 -1.55 1.17
C GLU A 23 17.30 -2.23 1.50
N VAL A 24 17.16 -3.52 1.18
CA VAL A 24 15.90 -4.25 1.29
C VAL A 24 16.12 -5.55 2.05
N ASP A 25 15.41 -5.74 3.16
CA ASP A 25 15.48 -6.96 3.95
C ASP A 25 14.71 -8.10 3.30
N GLU A 26 13.58 -7.80 2.67
CA GLU A 26 12.68 -8.81 2.14
C GLU A 26 11.82 -8.24 1.02
N ILE A 27 11.50 -9.08 0.03
CA ILE A 27 10.52 -8.78 -1.00
C ILE A 27 9.39 -9.80 -0.88
N PHE A 28 8.16 -9.33 -0.94
CA PHE A 28 7.00 -10.20 -0.90
C PHE A 28 5.94 -9.69 -1.86
N GLU A 29 5.00 -10.59 -2.22
CA GLU A 29 3.91 -10.27 -3.14
C GLU A 29 2.57 -10.35 -2.42
N ILE A 30 1.65 -9.48 -2.80
CA ILE A 30 0.30 -9.45 -2.24
C ILE A 30 -0.70 -9.46 -3.39
N PRO A 31 -1.72 -10.35 -3.36
CA PRO A 31 -2.77 -10.31 -4.37
C PRO A 31 -3.44 -8.93 -4.39
N PHE A 32 -3.64 -8.39 -5.58
CA PHE A 32 -4.20 -7.05 -5.73
C PHE A 32 -5.59 -6.94 -5.10
N GLN A 33 -6.36 -8.02 -5.11
CA GLN A 33 -7.70 -8.06 -4.53
C GLN A 33 -7.73 -7.69 -3.04
N ILE A 34 -6.61 -7.90 -2.32
CA ILE A 34 -6.52 -7.49 -0.92
C ILE A 34 -6.73 -5.99 -0.80
N PHE A 35 -6.17 -5.22 -1.73
CA PHE A 35 -6.27 -3.75 -1.70
C PHE A 35 -7.61 -3.23 -2.21
N THR A 36 -8.35 -4.02 -3.00
CA THR A 36 -9.63 -3.56 -3.55
C THR A 36 -10.78 -3.71 -2.56
N ASN A 37 -10.62 -4.48 -1.50
CA ASN A 37 -11.65 -4.67 -0.50
C ASN A 37 -11.42 -3.72 0.67
N HIS A 38 -12.33 -2.76 0.84
CA HIS A 38 -12.23 -1.75 1.90
C HIS A 38 -12.20 -2.35 3.30
N LYS A 39 -12.77 -3.55 3.48
CA LYS A 39 -12.78 -4.24 4.78
C LYS A 39 -11.39 -4.67 5.23
N ASN A 40 -10.43 -4.77 4.30
CA ASN A 40 -9.06 -5.14 4.63
C ASN A 40 -8.26 -3.96 5.19
N TYR A 41 -8.76 -2.75 5.06
CA TYR A 41 -8.10 -1.57 5.59
C TYR A 41 -8.55 -1.31 7.01
N GLN A 42 -7.59 -1.02 7.86
CA GLN A 42 -7.84 -0.62 9.24
C GLN A 42 -7.29 0.78 9.47
N ILE A 43 -7.90 1.50 10.39
CA ILE A 43 -7.41 2.83 10.76
C ILE A 43 -6.84 2.72 12.16
N HIS A 44 -5.56 3.01 12.28
CA HIS A 44 -4.86 3.06 13.55
C HIS A 44 -4.49 4.49 13.87
N HIS A 45 -4.29 4.80 15.13
CA HIS A 45 -3.96 6.14 15.58
C HIS A 45 -2.62 6.13 16.30
N ARG A 46 -1.87 7.19 16.12
CA ARG A 46 -0.57 7.35 16.74
C ARG A 46 -0.40 8.81 17.17
N LEU A 47 0.24 9.01 18.30
CA LEU A 47 0.60 10.33 18.75
C LEU A 47 1.85 10.81 18.04
N TRP A 48 1.77 12.00 17.47
CA TRP A 48 2.89 12.67 16.82
C TRP A 48 2.87 14.13 17.23
N ASN A 49 3.93 14.60 17.89
CA ASN A 49 3.99 15.98 18.42
C ASN A 49 2.75 16.33 19.24
N ASN A 50 2.35 15.42 20.13
CA ASN A 50 1.17 15.55 20.99
C ASN A 50 -0.17 15.65 20.24
N GLN A 51 -0.17 15.32 18.94
CA GLN A 51 -1.40 15.26 18.14
C GLN A 51 -1.69 13.82 17.76
N LYS A 52 -2.95 13.43 17.89
CA LYS A 52 -3.41 12.11 17.49
C LYS A 52 -3.65 12.10 15.97
N ARG A 53 -2.93 11.23 15.26
CA ARG A 53 -3.08 11.11 13.81
C ARG A 53 -3.51 9.70 13.45
N GLY A 54 -4.49 9.61 12.53
CA GLY A 54 -4.93 8.34 11.99
C GLY A 54 -4.13 7.98 10.74
N TYR A 55 -3.93 6.70 10.53
CA TYR A 55 -3.28 6.19 9.33
C TYR A 55 -3.87 4.85 8.94
N TYR A 56 -3.84 4.56 7.63
CA TYR A 56 -4.34 3.29 7.13
C TYR A 56 -3.31 2.20 7.30
N THR A 57 -3.80 0.98 7.58
CA THR A 57 -2.99 -0.23 7.59
C THR A 57 -3.72 -1.33 6.86
N VAL A 58 -2.96 -2.21 6.20
CA VAL A 58 -3.49 -3.42 5.58
C VAL A 58 -2.67 -4.59 6.10
N PRO A 59 -3.18 -5.36 7.06
CA PRO A 59 -2.48 -6.54 7.53
C PRO A 59 -2.60 -7.67 6.50
N TYR A 60 -1.50 -8.37 6.23
CA TYR A 60 -1.48 -9.49 5.31
C TYR A 60 -0.48 -10.55 5.79
N GLY A 61 -1.00 -11.61 6.41
CA GLY A 61 -0.16 -12.63 7.01
C GLY A 61 0.78 -12.03 8.05
N PRO A 62 2.10 -12.28 7.94
CA PRO A 62 3.07 -11.70 8.88
C PRO A 62 3.43 -10.25 8.54
N TYR A 63 2.87 -9.70 7.46
CA TYR A 63 3.23 -8.38 6.96
C TYR A 63 2.20 -7.34 7.32
N TYR A 64 2.66 -6.11 7.39
CA TYR A 64 1.82 -4.95 7.64
C TYR A 64 2.14 -3.87 6.63
N ILE A 65 1.18 -3.56 5.78
CA ILE A 65 1.30 -2.42 4.86
C ILE A 65 0.64 -1.23 5.55
N TRP A 66 1.39 -0.16 5.75
CA TRP A 66 0.88 0.96 6.51
C TRP A 66 1.41 2.29 6.00
N GLY A 67 0.82 3.37 6.51
CA GLY A 67 1.26 4.73 6.21
C GLY A 67 1.03 5.12 4.76
N ALA A 68 2.05 5.71 4.16
CA ALA A 68 1.94 6.27 2.80
C ALA A 68 1.59 5.20 1.78
N THR A 69 2.17 4.00 1.87
CA THR A 69 1.89 2.92 0.91
C THR A 69 0.42 2.50 0.96
N ALA A 70 -0.13 2.28 2.15
CA ALA A 70 -1.54 1.89 2.28
C ALA A 70 -2.47 2.98 1.75
N ARG A 71 -2.15 4.25 2.01
CA ARG A 71 -2.92 5.38 1.52
C ARG A 71 -2.91 5.46 0.00
N ILE A 72 -1.73 5.28 -0.61
CA ILE A 72 -1.58 5.30 -2.07
C ILE A 72 -2.39 4.17 -2.71
N MET A 73 -2.31 2.96 -2.15
CA MET A 73 -3.06 1.83 -2.68
C MET A 73 -4.57 2.05 -2.58
N ARG A 74 -5.03 2.64 -1.48
CA ARG A 74 -6.46 2.94 -1.32
C ARG A 74 -6.93 3.97 -2.35
N MET A 75 -6.14 5.01 -2.58
CA MET A 75 -6.46 6.03 -3.58
C MET A 75 -6.50 5.44 -4.98
N PHE A 76 -5.53 4.60 -5.33
CA PHE A 76 -5.46 3.95 -6.63
C PHE A 76 -6.69 3.06 -6.86
N CYS A 77 -7.07 2.25 -5.88
CA CYS A 77 -8.24 1.39 -5.99
C CYS A 77 -9.54 2.20 -6.12
N SER A 78 -9.62 3.35 -5.44
CA SER A 78 -10.79 4.24 -5.58
C SER A 78 -10.92 4.79 -6.99
N ILE A 79 -9.81 5.18 -7.61
CA ILE A 79 -9.79 5.68 -8.99
C ILE A 79 -10.27 4.59 -9.95
N LEU A 80 -9.78 3.38 -9.80
CA LEU A 80 -10.20 2.26 -10.63
C LEU A 80 -11.69 1.95 -10.48
N SER A 81 -12.21 2.03 -9.26
CA SER A 81 -13.61 1.80 -8.98
C SER A 81 -14.49 2.84 -9.64
N GLU A 82 -14.11 4.11 -9.60
CA GLU A 82 -14.84 5.18 -10.26
C GLU A 82 -14.91 5.00 -11.77
N GLU A 83 -13.81 4.57 -12.39
CA GLU A 83 -13.78 4.32 -13.83
C GLU A 83 -14.69 3.16 -14.21
N ASN A 84 -14.82 2.16 -13.36
CA ASN A 84 -15.64 0.98 -13.63
C ASN A 84 -17.14 1.21 -13.42
N GLU A 85 -17.53 2.27 -12.73
CA GLU A 85 -18.93 2.60 -12.49
C GLU A 85 -19.59 3.34 -13.65
N ASN A 86 -18.82 3.71 -14.63
CA ASN A 86 -19.34 4.35 -15.83
C ASN A 86 -19.61 3.29 -16.92
#